data_689eb015bda6147c81524e34711db26a
#
_entry.id   689eb015bda6147c81524e34711db26a
#
_cell.length_a   1.000
_cell.length_b   1.000
_cell.length_c   1.000
_cell.angle_alpha   90.00
_cell.angle_beta   90.00
_cell.angle_gamma   90.00
#
_symmetry.space_group_name_H-M   'P 1'
#
loop_
_entity.id
_entity.type
_entity.pdbx_description
1 polymer ?
#
loop_
_entity_poly.entity_id
_entity_poly.type
_entity_poly.pdbx_seq_one_letter_code
_entity_poly.pdbx_strand_id
1 'polypeptide(L)'
;MNSEQQYIDIFTGCREMLDSHSAGAMNALRDKAFEDFTRQGFPTQKVERYKYTDVPAAFAPDYGLNLNRVEFPVNPYEAFRCDVPNLSTSLYFVVNDAFYRKSLPAAALPEGVVVCSLKQAAEDYPDRVS
;
A
#
# COMPACT_ATOMS: atom_id res chain seq x y z
N MET A 1 23.37 6.74 6.66
CA MET A 1 22.75 5.45 7.06
C MET A 1 22.40 4.74 5.78
N ASN A 2 22.68 3.46 5.66
CA ASN A 2 22.29 2.72 4.45
C ASN A 2 20.76 2.56 4.47
N SER A 3 20.06 2.99 3.43
CA SER A 3 18.60 2.92 3.35
C SER A 3 18.07 1.48 3.45
N GLU A 4 18.81 0.51 2.92
CA GLU A 4 18.47 -0.92 3.07
C GLU A 4 18.40 -1.33 4.53
N GLN A 5 19.42 -0.96 5.32
CA GLN A 5 19.45 -1.27 6.75
C GLN A 5 18.29 -0.63 7.51
N GLN A 6 17.92 0.60 7.15
CA GLN A 6 16.76 1.26 7.75
C GLN A 6 15.47 0.44 7.57
N TYR A 7 15.21 -0.08 6.36
CA TYR A 7 14.02 -0.91 6.11
C TYR A 7 14.09 -2.27 6.80
N ILE A 8 15.28 -2.88 6.91
CA ILE A 8 15.50 -4.11 7.67
C ILE A 8 15.19 -3.89 9.15
N ASP A 9 15.68 -2.81 9.72
CA ASP A 9 15.48 -2.46 11.14
C ASP A 9 14.00 -2.17 11.44
N ILE A 10 13.31 -1.42 10.55
CA ILE A 10 11.88 -1.15 10.66
C ILE A 10 11.07 -2.44 10.61
N PHE A 11 11.35 -3.32 9.65
CA PHE A 11 10.63 -4.59 9.53
C PHE A 11 10.82 -5.45 10.77
N THR A 12 12.05 -5.57 11.26
CA THR A 12 12.38 -6.37 12.44
C THR A 12 11.75 -5.79 13.71
N GLY A 13 11.82 -4.46 13.89
CA GLY A 13 11.33 -3.79 15.09
C GLY A 13 9.80 -3.61 15.14
N CYS A 14 9.13 -3.62 13.99
CA CYS A 14 7.70 -3.34 13.88
C CYS A 14 6.89 -4.53 13.34
N ARG A 15 7.43 -5.75 13.40
CA ARG A 15 6.83 -6.95 12.81
C ARG A 15 5.39 -7.19 13.25
N GLU A 16 5.12 -7.18 14.54
CA GLU A 16 3.78 -7.42 15.08
C GLU A 16 2.78 -6.37 14.60
N MET A 17 3.20 -5.10 14.55
CA MET A 17 2.37 -4.01 14.04
C MET A 17 2.06 -4.19 12.56
N LEU A 18 3.05 -4.55 11.75
CA LEU A 18 2.86 -4.81 10.32
C LEU A 18 1.90 -5.97 10.07
N ASP A 19 2.02 -7.04 10.85
CA ASP A 19 1.16 -8.22 10.73
C ASP A 19 -0.27 -7.94 11.19
N SER A 20 -0.45 -7.11 12.23
CA SER A 20 -1.78 -6.70 12.72
C SER A 20 -2.57 -5.85 11.71
N HIS A 21 -1.87 -5.13 10.84
CA HIS A 21 -2.47 -4.29 9.79
C HIS A 21 -2.60 -4.99 8.43
N SER A 22 -2.42 -6.31 8.40
CA SER A 22 -2.45 -7.11 7.17
C SER A 22 -3.24 -8.41 7.39
N ALA A 23 -3.58 -9.08 6.31
CA ALA A 23 -4.28 -10.37 6.34
C ALA A 23 -3.28 -11.55 6.40
N GLY A 24 -3.72 -12.68 6.96
CA GLY A 24 -2.90 -13.88 7.12
C GLY A 24 -2.26 -14.39 5.83
N ALA A 25 -3.00 -14.37 4.72
CA ALA A 25 -2.48 -14.78 3.41
C ALA A 25 -1.29 -13.90 2.94
N MET A 26 -1.34 -12.60 3.25
CA MET A 26 -0.23 -11.68 2.94
C MET A 26 0.94 -11.84 3.91
N ASN A 27 0.65 -12.08 5.19
CA ASN A 27 1.68 -12.25 6.22
C ASN A 27 2.52 -13.50 5.98
N ALA A 28 1.93 -14.57 5.47
CA ALA A 28 2.62 -15.82 5.15
C ALA A 28 3.76 -15.66 4.12
N LEU A 29 3.70 -14.64 3.27
CA LEU A 29 4.73 -14.37 2.27
C LEU A 29 5.87 -13.46 2.78
N ARG A 30 5.69 -12.82 3.93
CA ARG A 30 6.60 -11.78 4.43
C ARG A 30 7.99 -12.32 4.78
N ASP A 31 8.07 -13.48 5.42
CA ASP A 31 9.35 -14.02 5.89
C ASP A 31 10.27 -14.31 4.71
N LYS A 32 9.73 -14.99 3.70
CA LYS A 32 10.48 -15.26 2.47
C LYS A 32 10.90 -13.98 1.75
N ALA A 33 9.99 -13.01 1.63
CA ALA A 33 10.29 -11.73 0.99
C ALA A 33 11.35 -10.94 1.75
N PHE A 34 11.32 -10.98 3.09
CA PHE A 34 12.31 -10.34 3.94
C PHE A 34 13.70 -10.99 3.83
N GLU A 35 13.76 -12.32 3.84
CA GLU A 35 15.01 -13.06 3.61
C GLU A 35 15.61 -12.72 2.23
N ASP A 36 14.78 -12.70 1.20
CA ASP A 36 15.19 -12.35 -0.16
C ASP A 36 15.70 -10.91 -0.24
N PHE A 37 15.02 -9.95 0.39
CA PHE A 37 15.46 -8.57 0.45
C PHE A 37 16.77 -8.39 1.22
N THR A 38 16.90 -9.03 2.39
CA THR A 38 18.12 -8.98 3.20
C THR A 38 19.33 -9.52 2.45
N ARG A 39 19.13 -10.54 1.61
CA ARG A 39 20.17 -11.15 0.80
C ARG A 39 20.53 -10.31 -0.44
N GLN A 40 19.54 -9.74 -1.11
CA GLN A 40 19.71 -9.11 -2.42
C GLN A 40 19.90 -7.58 -2.33
N GLY A 41 19.34 -6.95 -1.31
CA GLY A 41 19.26 -5.50 -1.19
C GLY A 41 18.39 -4.87 -2.27
N PHE A 42 18.55 -3.56 -2.47
CA PHE A 42 17.92 -2.86 -3.57
C PHE A 42 18.54 -3.23 -4.92
N PRO A 43 17.74 -3.32 -5.97
CA PRO A 43 18.27 -3.54 -7.31
C PRO A 43 19.13 -2.35 -7.74
N THR A 44 20.26 -2.65 -8.38
CA THR A 44 21.15 -1.65 -8.94
C THR A 44 20.84 -1.42 -10.42
N GLN A 45 21.39 -0.34 -11.00
CA GLN A 45 21.28 -0.04 -12.43
C GLN A 45 21.96 -1.10 -13.34
N LYS A 46 22.68 -2.07 -12.77
CA LYS A 46 23.20 -3.25 -13.51
C LYS A 46 22.08 -4.25 -13.87
N VAL A 47 20.98 -4.22 -13.14
CA VAL A 47 19.78 -5.02 -13.46
C VAL A 47 19.03 -4.33 -14.60
N GLU A 48 18.83 -5.01 -15.72
CA GLU A 48 18.27 -4.41 -16.95
C GLU A 48 16.94 -3.65 -16.73
N ARG A 49 16.05 -4.19 -15.87
CA ARG A 49 14.79 -3.53 -15.50
C ARG A 49 14.96 -2.17 -14.84
N TYR A 50 16.08 -1.96 -14.17
CA TYR A 50 16.37 -0.75 -13.38
C TYR A 50 17.49 0.09 -13.96
N LYS A 51 17.90 -0.17 -15.21
CA LYS A 51 19.02 0.50 -15.89
C LYS A 51 18.95 2.03 -15.83
N TYR A 52 17.73 2.58 -15.89
CA TYR A 52 17.50 4.03 -15.87
C TYR A 52 16.94 4.54 -14.53
N THR A 53 16.93 3.70 -13.50
CA THR A 53 16.35 4.02 -12.20
C THR A 53 17.36 3.73 -11.10
N ASP A 54 17.79 4.78 -10.40
CA ASP A 54 18.64 4.63 -9.21
C ASP A 54 17.75 4.41 -7.98
N VAL A 55 17.43 3.15 -7.72
CA VAL A 55 16.54 2.76 -6.60
C VAL A 55 17.16 3.13 -5.25
N PRO A 56 18.46 2.82 -4.97
CA PRO A 56 19.10 3.25 -3.72
C PRO A 56 19.01 4.76 -3.47
N ALA A 57 19.25 5.57 -4.50
CA ALA A 57 19.14 7.02 -4.38
C ALA A 57 17.71 7.50 -4.12
N ALA A 58 16.73 6.87 -4.76
CA ALA A 58 15.31 7.17 -4.55
C ALA A 58 14.85 6.88 -3.13
N PHE A 59 15.39 5.86 -2.48
CA PHE A 59 15.07 5.49 -1.10
C PHE A 59 16.07 6.04 -0.04
N ALA A 60 17.02 6.86 -0.44
CA ALA A 60 17.97 7.49 0.49
C ALA A 60 17.33 8.48 1.48
N PRO A 61 16.34 9.32 1.08
CA PRO A 61 15.64 10.18 2.02
C PRO A 61 14.77 9.37 2.98
N ASP A 62 14.65 9.85 4.22
CA ASP A 62 13.67 9.33 5.17
C ASP A 62 12.29 9.93 4.87
N TYR A 63 11.44 9.14 4.22
CA TYR A 63 10.08 9.58 3.89
C TYR A 63 9.11 9.45 5.05
N GLY A 64 9.50 8.80 6.17
CA GLY A 64 8.59 8.37 7.20
C GLY A 64 7.61 7.29 6.69
N LEU A 65 7.19 6.39 7.57
CA LEU A 65 6.22 5.36 7.23
C LEU A 65 5.00 5.46 8.17
N ASN A 66 3.80 5.47 7.60
CA ASN A 66 2.55 5.47 8.37
C ASN A 66 2.22 4.05 8.85
N LEU A 67 3.11 3.47 9.65
CA LEU A 67 2.95 2.09 10.16
C LEU A 67 1.73 1.94 11.06
N ASN A 68 1.36 3.00 11.79
CA ASN A 68 0.20 3.02 12.69
C ASN A 68 -1.14 3.18 11.95
N ARG A 69 -1.12 3.36 10.63
CA ARG A 69 -2.33 3.59 9.83
C ARG A 69 -3.20 4.73 10.38
N VAL A 70 -2.56 5.83 10.76
CA VAL A 70 -3.23 7.01 11.29
C VAL A 70 -4.21 7.57 10.26
N GLU A 71 -5.48 7.66 10.66
CA GLU A 71 -6.51 8.26 9.81
C GLU A 71 -6.39 9.79 9.84
N PHE A 72 -6.49 10.40 8.66
CA PHE A 72 -6.58 11.85 8.55
C PHE A 72 -8.04 12.30 8.69
N PRO A 73 -8.32 13.34 9.51
CA PRO A 73 -9.65 13.84 9.71
C PRO A 73 -10.11 14.75 8.54
N VAL A 74 -9.88 14.29 7.32
CA VAL A 74 -10.25 15.00 6.09
C VAL A 74 -11.25 14.17 5.31
N ASN A 75 -12.35 14.79 4.90
CA ASN A 75 -13.28 14.18 3.96
C ASN A 75 -12.85 14.54 2.52
N PRO A 76 -12.26 13.62 1.76
CA PRO A 76 -11.78 13.90 0.42
C PRO A 76 -12.92 14.26 -0.56
N TYR A 77 -14.15 13.80 -0.32
CA TYR A 77 -15.31 14.14 -1.14
C TYR A 77 -15.75 15.61 -0.98
N GLU A 78 -15.43 16.24 0.14
CA GLU A 78 -15.67 17.66 0.38
C GLU A 78 -14.53 18.54 -0.14
N ALA A 79 -13.29 18.03 0.02
CA ALA A 79 -12.08 18.76 -0.36
C ALA A 79 -11.83 18.72 -1.87
N PHE A 80 -12.18 17.61 -2.52
CA PHE A 80 -11.92 17.39 -3.94
C PHE A 80 -13.21 17.49 -4.75
N ARG A 81 -13.32 18.55 -5.54
CA ARG A 81 -14.43 18.73 -6.48
C ARG A 81 -13.93 18.58 -7.91
N CYS A 82 -14.54 17.67 -8.63
CA CYS A 82 -14.36 17.58 -10.08
C CYS A 82 -15.51 18.33 -10.75
N ASP A 83 -15.21 19.49 -11.33
CA ASP A 83 -16.20 20.36 -11.99
C ASP A 83 -16.38 19.99 -13.49
N VAL A 84 -16.24 18.71 -13.84
CA VAL A 84 -16.53 18.27 -15.20
C VAL A 84 -18.04 18.08 -15.35
N PRO A 85 -18.74 18.94 -16.11
CA PRO A 85 -20.18 18.83 -16.27
C PRO A 85 -20.58 17.54 -16.94
N ASN A 86 -21.67 16.92 -16.46
CA ASN A 86 -22.30 15.73 -17.04
C ASN A 86 -21.43 14.45 -17.03
N LEU A 87 -20.38 14.39 -16.21
CA LEU A 87 -19.63 13.17 -16.03
C LEU A 87 -20.16 12.39 -14.82
N SER A 88 -20.86 11.28 -15.08
CA SER A 88 -21.28 10.36 -14.03
C SER A 88 -20.15 9.36 -13.76
N THR A 89 -19.43 9.56 -12.67
CA THR A 89 -18.31 8.69 -12.27
C THR A 89 -18.43 8.28 -10.80
N SER A 90 -17.97 7.09 -10.50
CA SER A 90 -17.74 6.68 -9.12
C SER A 90 -16.32 7.09 -8.71
N LEU A 91 -16.21 7.93 -7.70
CA LEU A 91 -14.93 8.42 -7.18
C LEU A 91 -14.51 7.57 -5.98
N TYR A 92 -13.29 7.13 -6.00
CA TYR A 92 -12.65 6.42 -4.91
C TYR A 92 -11.36 7.16 -4.52
N PHE A 93 -11.09 7.25 -3.23
CA PHE A 93 -9.94 7.98 -2.73
C PHE A 93 -8.99 7.07 -1.96
N VAL A 94 -7.70 7.29 -2.18
CA VAL A 94 -6.63 6.80 -1.33
C VAL A 94 -6.06 8.02 -0.62
N VAL A 95 -6.11 8.03 0.71
CA VAL A 95 -5.63 9.13 1.54
C VAL A 95 -4.50 8.58 2.40
N ASN A 96 -3.31 9.12 2.22
CA ASN A 96 -2.12 8.70 2.94
C ASN A 96 -1.96 7.16 3.00
N ASP A 97 -1.90 6.54 1.84
CA ASP A 97 -1.77 5.10 1.59
C ASP A 97 -2.95 4.22 2.03
N ALA A 98 -4.01 4.81 2.58
CA ALA A 98 -5.19 4.09 3.02
C ALA A 98 -6.40 4.33 2.10
N PHE A 99 -7.15 3.26 1.79
CA PHE A 99 -8.39 3.35 1.05
C PHE A 99 -9.47 3.99 1.92
N TYR A 100 -10.02 5.12 1.45
CA TYR A 100 -11.01 5.87 2.21
C TYR A 100 -12.41 5.24 2.10
N ARG A 101 -12.95 4.78 3.23
CA ARG A 101 -14.20 4.01 3.29
C ARG A 101 -15.43 4.82 3.70
N LYS A 102 -15.27 5.97 4.35
CA LYS A 102 -16.37 6.68 5.05
C LYS A 102 -17.46 7.21 4.14
N SER A 103 -17.27 7.22 2.84
CA SER A 103 -18.25 7.68 1.86
C SER A 103 -18.06 6.94 0.55
N LEU A 104 -18.25 5.64 0.55
CA LEU A 104 -18.37 4.92 -0.72
C LEU A 104 -19.57 5.51 -1.48
N PRO A 105 -19.46 5.70 -2.81
CA PRO A 105 -20.57 6.16 -3.60
C PRO A 105 -21.81 5.30 -3.33
N ALA A 106 -22.94 5.94 -3.12
CA ALA A 106 -24.22 5.26 -2.86
C ALA A 106 -24.71 4.42 -4.07
N ALA A 107 -24.07 4.56 -5.22
CA ALA A 107 -24.38 3.74 -6.38
C ALA A 107 -23.98 2.30 -6.13
N ALA A 108 -24.96 1.40 -6.14
CA ALA A 108 -24.71 -0.04 -6.07
C ALA A 108 -23.79 -0.45 -7.23
N LEU A 109 -22.70 -1.11 -6.90
CA LEU A 109 -21.85 -1.69 -7.92
C LEU A 109 -22.60 -2.82 -8.64
N PRO A 110 -22.33 -3.06 -9.92
CA PRO A 110 -22.89 -4.21 -10.62
C PRO A 110 -22.55 -5.51 -9.88
N GLU A 111 -23.43 -6.51 -10.01
CA GLU A 111 -23.21 -7.84 -9.42
C GLU A 111 -21.86 -8.41 -9.83
N GLY A 112 -21.10 -8.93 -8.89
CA GLY A 112 -19.77 -9.50 -9.10
C GLY A 112 -18.62 -8.48 -9.12
N VAL A 113 -18.89 -7.17 -9.04
CA VAL A 113 -17.87 -6.13 -8.95
C VAL A 113 -17.61 -5.77 -7.49
N VAL A 114 -16.35 -5.90 -7.08
CA VAL A 114 -15.88 -5.56 -5.73
C VAL A 114 -14.80 -4.49 -5.83
N VAL A 115 -14.94 -3.41 -5.06
CA VAL A 115 -13.92 -2.36 -4.91
C VAL A 115 -13.59 -2.20 -3.43
N CYS A 116 -12.39 -2.60 -3.05
CA CYS A 116 -11.93 -2.54 -1.68
C CYS A 116 -10.40 -2.47 -1.62
N SER A 117 -9.83 -2.28 -0.43
CA SER A 117 -8.38 -2.41 -0.25
C SER A 117 -7.96 -3.88 -0.42
N LEU A 118 -6.68 -4.09 -0.78
CA LEU A 118 -6.12 -5.44 -0.87
C LEU A 118 -6.21 -6.17 0.48
N LYS A 119 -6.03 -5.46 1.59
CA LYS A 119 -6.22 -6.02 2.94
C LYS A 119 -7.62 -6.60 3.09
N GLN A 120 -8.66 -5.83 2.77
CA GLN A 120 -10.05 -6.29 2.87
C GLN A 120 -10.33 -7.44 1.90
N ALA A 121 -9.78 -7.37 0.69
CA ALA A 121 -9.92 -8.46 -0.27
C ALA A 121 -9.28 -9.76 0.23
N ALA A 122 -8.12 -9.67 0.90
CA ALA A 122 -7.45 -10.83 1.47
C ALA A 122 -8.18 -11.43 2.68
N GLU A 123 -8.96 -10.63 3.41
CA GLU A 123 -9.82 -11.08 4.50
C GLU A 123 -11.11 -11.73 3.98
N ASP A 124 -11.79 -11.06 3.04
CA ASP A 124 -13.12 -11.46 2.56
C ASP A 124 -13.06 -12.50 1.43
N TYR A 125 -11.97 -12.50 0.65
CA TYR A 125 -11.79 -13.34 -0.54
C TYR A 125 -10.37 -13.96 -0.59
N PRO A 126 -9.93 -14.70 0.45
CA PRO A 126 -8.55 -15.19 0.53
C PRO A 126 -8.15 -16.04 -0.68
N ASP A 127 -9.07 -16.85 -1.22
CA ASP A 127 -8.82 -17.71 -2.38
C ASP A 127 -8.57 -16.93 -3.69
N ARG A 128 -8.87 -15.64 -3.72
CA ARG A 128 -8.64 -14.77 -4.88
C ARG A 128 -7.38 -13.92 -4.76
N VAL A 129 -6.82 -13.85 -3.58
CA VAL A 129 -5.65 -13.02 -3.25
C VAL A 129 -4.39 -13.85 -3.03
N SER A 130 -4.52 -15.17 -2.86
CA SER A 130 -3.40 -16.11 -2.65
C SER A 130 -2.59 -16.37 -3.93
#